data_031d7a9a77b2aac58a12ec475ed6dc91
#
_entry.id   031d7a9a77b2aac58a12ec475ed6dc91
#
_cell.length_a   1.000
_cell.length_b   1.000
_cell.length_c   1.000
_cell.angle_alpha   90.00
_cell.angle_beta   90.00
_cell.angle_gamma   90.00
#
_symmetry.space_group_name_H-M   'P 1'
#
loop_
_entity.id
_entity.type
_entity.pdbx_description
1 polymer ?
#
loop_
_entity_poly.entity_id
_entity_poly.type
_entity_poly.pdbx_seq_one_letter_code
_entity_poly.pdbx_strand_id
1 'polypeptide(L)'
;DEPTNYELIKGEDDINTAFNIAKEDLESREDPDMVIHQFDNGLYWYNLNTYNCSIEGERMGHCGSDSRGVLVSLRERKEKRKASSSYVTMTWNEDERILYQIKGRSNDAPDEELWEYISWFIQNAPINSVMETGEHSNDLAGFSEMNEYLQGENPDVSFDGVLDVDAIADAVQE
;
A
#
# COMPACT_ATOMS: atom_id res chain seq x y z
N ASP A 1 -24.78 -34.30 -1.86
CA ASP A 1 -24.88 -32.96 -1.24
C ASP A 1 -23.64 -32.67 -0.43
N GLU A 2 -23.02 -31.56 -0.74
CA GLU A 2 -21.90 -31.12 0.03
C GLU A 2 -22.36 -30.80 1.47
N PRO A 3 -21.61 -31.26 2.50
CA PRO A 3 -21.92 -30.84 3.85
C PRO A 3 -21.80 -29.33 3.90
N THR A 4 -22.84 -28.70 4.34
CA THR A 4 -22.83 -27.26 4.53
C THR A 4 -21.83 -26.94 5.63
N ASN A 5 -21.16 -25.82 5.56
CA ASN A 5 -20.26 -25.35 6.63
C ASN A 5 -20.97 -25.35 7.98
N TYR A 6 -22.28 -25.26 7.95
CA TYR A 6 -23.14 -25.29 9.11
C TYR A 6 -23.02 -26.60 9.90
N GLU A 7 -22.89 -27.73 9.23
CA GLU A 7 -22.76 -29.05 9.89
C GLU A 7 -21.43 -29.22 10.62
N LEU A 8 -20.43 -28.43 10.23
CA LEU A 8 -19.10 -28.46 10.83
C LEU A 8 -18.95 -27.51 12.02
N ILE A 9 -19.90 -26.62 12.21
CA ILE A 9 -19.87 -25.62 13.28
C ILE A 9 -20.52 -26.20 14.54
N LYS A 10 -19.75 -26.27 15.63
CA LYS A 10 -20.16 -26.97 16.85
C LYS A 10 -20.32 -26.04 18.07
N GLY A 11 -20.51 -24.77 17.90
CA GLY A 11 -20.69 -23.87 19.01
C GLY A 11 -20.64 -22.42 18.59
N GLU A 12 -20.93 -21.54 19.53
CA GLU A 12 -21.00 -20.11 19.27
C GLU A 12 -19.66 -19.55 18.81
N ASP A 13 -18.54 -19.95 19.43
CA ASP A 13 -17.21 -19.51 19.05
C ASP A 13 -16.84 -19.97 17.65
N ASP A 14 -17.22 -21.21 17.28
CA ASP A 14 -16.99 -21.73 15.94
C ASP A 14 -17.83 -21.00 14.90
N ILE A 15 -19.06 -20.64 15.24
CA ILE A 15 -19.95 -19.86 14.37
C ILE A 15 -19.37 -18.47 14.14
N ASN A 16 -18.91 -17.80 15.19
CA ASN A 16 -18.30 -16.48 15.08
C ASN A 16 -17.01 -16.50 14.28
N THR A 17 -16.18 -17.50 14.49
CA THR A 17 -14.93 -17.68 13.72
C THR A 17 -15.24 -17.88 12.24
N ALA A 18 -16.18 -18.77 11.91
CA ALA A 18 -16.59 -19.02 10.53
C ALA A 18 -17.18 -17.78 9.87
N PHE A 19 -18.01 -17.03 10.60
CA PHE A 19 -18.59 -15.77 10.11
C PHE A 19 -17.50 -14.73 9.81
N ASN A 20 -16.54 -14.58 10.72
CA ASN A 20 -15.46 -13.61 10.56
C ASN A 20 -14.56 -13.98 9.37
N ILE A 21 -14.26 -15.27 9.18
CA ILE A 21 -13.48 -15.75 8.03
C ILE A 21 -14.23 -15.46 6.73
N ALA A 22 -15.54 -15.77 6.69
CA ALA A 22 -16.36 -15.53 5.51
C ALA A 22 -16.47 -14.04 5.17
N LYS A 23 -16.62 -13.20 6.20
CA LYS A 23 -16.68 -11.75 6.04
C LYS A 23 -15.35 -11.21 5.51
N GLU A 24 -14.24 -11.64 6.09
CA GLU A 24 -12.90 -11.23 5.67
C GLU A 24 -12.63 -11.65 4.22
N ASP A 25 -12.97 -12.90 3.87
CA ASP A 25 -12.80 -13.40 2.50
C ASP A 25 -13.63 -12.59 1.51
N LEU A 26 -14.88 -12.29 1.86
CA LEU A 26 -15.77 -11.49 1.02
C LEU A 26 -15.25 -10.05 0.85
N GLU A 27 -14.82 -9.43 1.94
CA GLU A 27 -14.31 -8.05 1.92
C GLU A 27 -12.95 -7.94 1.24
N SER A 28 -12.15 -9.03 1.26
CA SER A 28 -10.82 -9.06 0.64
C SER A 28 -10.83 -9.51 -0.81
N ARG A 29 -11.99 -9.86 -1.38
CA ARG A 29 -12.08 -10.23 -2.79
C ARG A 29 -11.64 -9.09 -3.68
N GLU A 30 -10.79 -9.44 -4.62
CA GLU A 30 -10.24 -8.49 -5.56
C GLU A 30 -10.94 -8.61 -6.90
N ASP A 31 -11.21 -7.47 -7.52
CA ASP A 31 -11.75 -7.38 -8.87
C ASP A 31 -10.55 -7.39 -9.84
N PRO A 32 -10.45 -8.38 -10.75
CA PRO A 32 -9.36 -8.41 -11.73
C PRO A 32 -9.24 -7.13 -12.56
N ASP A 33 -10.35 -6.43 -12.80
CA ASP A 33 -10.35 -5.18 -13.56
C ASP A 33 -9.63 -4.04 -12.81
N MET A 34 -9.44 -4.19 -11.50
CA MET A 34 -8.75 -3.21 -10.67
C MET A 34 -7.24 -3.47 -10.56
N VAL A 35 -6.74 -4.55 -11.17
CA VAL A 35 -5.31 -4.80 -11.24
C VAL A 35 -4.70 -3.86 -12.28
N ILE A 36 -3.79 -2.98 -11.82
CA ILE A 36 -3.13 -2.01 -12.68
C ILE A 36 -2.05 -2.70 -13.52
N HIS A 37 -1.24 -3.54 -12.87
CA HIS A 37 -0.18 -4.28 -13.53
C HIS A 37 0.26 -5.45 -12.66
N GLN A 38 0.53 -6.58 -13.29
CA GLN A 38 1.09 -7.75 -12.63
C GLN A 38 2.51 -8.00 -13.15
N PHE A 39 3.45 -8.13 -12.21
CA PHE A 39 4.85 -8.43 -12.51
C PHE A 39 5.07 -9.95 -12.62
N ASP A 40 6.17 -10.35 -13.26
CA ASP A 40 6.47 -11.77 -13.50
C ASP A 40 6.69 -12.57 -12.20
N ASN A 41 7.08 -11.92 -11.13
CA ASN A 41 7.34 -12.57 -9.83
C ASN A 41 6.11 -12.74 -8.94
N GLY A 42 4.92 -12.38 -9.44
CA GLY A 42 3.67 -12.52 -8.70
C GLY A 42 3.22 -11.28 -7.95
N LEU A 43 4.06 -10.26 -7.84
CA LEU A 43 3.64 -8.97 -7.29
C LEU A 43 2.74 -8.25 -8.29
N TYR A 44 1.80 -7.46 -7.77
CA TYR A 44 0.92 -6.65 -8.63
C TYR A 44 0.47 -5.40 -7.90
N TRP A 45 0.24 -4.34 -8.68
CA TRP A 45 -0.41 -3.13 -8.20
C TRP A 45 -1.92 -3.28 -8.32
N TYR A 46 -2.62 -3.02 -7.24
CA TYR A 46 -4.06 -3.11 -7.13
C TYR A 46 -4.66 -1.76 -6.80
N ASN A 47 -5.65 -1.32 -7.61
CA ASN A 47 -6.41 -0.11 -7.35
C ASN A 47 -7.59 -0.44 -6.44
N LEU A 48 -7.56 0.03 -5.20
CA LEU A 48 -8.65 -0.17 -4.25
C LEU A 48 -9.90 0.63 -4.64
N ASN A 49 -9.73 1.63 -5.50
CA ASN A 49 -10.80 2.47 -6.04
C ASN A 49 -11.63 3.12 -4.92
N THR A 50 -10.99 3.42 -3.82
CA THR A 50 -11.59 4.09 -2.65
C THR A 50 -10.51 4.86 -1.91
N TYR A 51 -10.91 5.93 -1.24
CA TYR A 51 -10.01 6.68 -0.35
C TYR A 51 -10.01 6.14 1.08
N ASN A 52 -10.82 5.13 1.39
CA ASN A 52 -10.96 4.59 2.75
C ASN A 52 -11.14 3.08 2.68
N CYS A 53 -10.11 2.34 3.12
CA CYS A 53 -10.15 0.88 3.18
C CYS A 53 -9.58 0.40 4.51
N SER A 54 -10.47 0.02 5.42
CA SER A 54 -10.09 -0.46 6.75
C SER A 54 -9.29 -1.77 6.69
N ILE A 55 -9.56 -2.61 5.70
CA ILE A 55 -8.83 -3.88 5.51
C ILE A 55 -7.37 -3.60 5.18
N GLU A 56 -7.10 -2.68 4.27
CA GLU A 56 -5.74 -2.28 3.95
C GLU A 56 -5.04 -1.69 5.18
N GLY A 57 -5.74 -0.85 5.92
CA GLY A 57 -5.21 -0.28 7.15
C GLY A 57 -4.84 -1.33 8.19
N GLU A 58 -5.67 -2.34 8.39
CA GLU A 58 -5.38 -3.44 9.30
C GLU A 58 -4.18 -4.28 8.84
N ARG A 59 -4.12 -4.60 7.55
CA ARG A 59 -3.00 -5.37 6.98
C ARG A 59 -1.66 -4.68 7.16
N MET A 60 -1.65 -3.38 6.98
CA MET A 60 -0.43 -2.58 6.96
C MET A 60 -0.12 -1.88 8.29
N GLY A 61 -1.06 -1.91 9.23
CA GLY A 61 -0.87 -1.23 10.52
C GLY A 61 -0.92 0.29 10.40
N HIS A 62 -1.77 0.82 9.54
CA HIS A 62 -1.98 2.26 9.39
C HIS A 62 -3.46 2.60 9.22
N CYS A 63 -3.77 3.88 9.04
CA CYS A 63 -5.14 4.38 8.97
C CYS A 63 -5.96 3.81 7.80
N GLY A 64 -5.33 3.53 6.66
CA GLY A 64 -6.02 3.07 5.46
C GLY A 64 -7.00 4.08 4.88
N SER A 65 -6.77 5.38 5.11
CA SER A 65 -7.66 6.44 4.68
C SER A 65 -6.88 7.68 4.24
N ASP A 66 -7.19 8.20 3.07
CA ASP A 66 -6.64 9.46 2.57
C ASP A 66 -7.59 10.01 1.50
N SER A 67 -8.25 11.13 1.81
CA SER A 67 -9.27 11.72 0.93
C SER A 67 -8.72 12.42 -0.31
N ARG A 68 -7.38 12.50 -0.47
CA ARG A 68 -6.77 13.20 -1.59
C ARG A 68 -6.74 12.42 -2.90
N GLY A 69 -7.07 11.14 -2.87
CA GLY A 69 -7.12 10.29 -4.04
C GLY A 69 -7.65 8.91 -3.71
N VAL A 70 -7.35 7.94 -4.55
CA VAL A 70 -7.69 6.54 -4.28
C VAL A 70 -6.47 5.80 -3.75
N LEU A 71 -6.70 4.77 -2.94
CA LEU A 71 -5.63 3.94 -2.44
C LEU A 71 -5.22 2.93 -3.51
N VAL A 72 -3.92 2.77 -3.70
CA VAL A 72 -3.33 1.72 -4.52
C VAL A 72 -2.37 0.92 -3.65
N SER A 73 -2.31 -0.39 -3.88
CA SER A 73 -1.59 -1.30 -3.01
C SER A 73 -0.73 -2.26 -3.83
N LEU A 74 0.53 -2.42 -3.43
CA LEU A 74 1.39 -3.46 -3.98
C LEU A 74 1.14 -4.73 -3.21
N ARG A 75 0.72 -5.78 -3.89
CA ARG A 75 0.22 -7.02 -3.32
C ARG A 75 0.85 -8.26 -3.93
N GLU A 76 0.76 -9.35 -3.19
CA GLU A 76 1.11 -10.68 -3.66
C GLU A 76 0.07 -11.68 -3.17
N ARG A 77 -0.38 -12.56 -4.05
CA ARG A 77 -1.26 -13.67 -3.69
C ARG A 77 -0.48 -14.97 -3.82
N LYS A 78 -0.13 -15.55 -2.68
CA LYS A 78 0.65 -16.79 -2.64
C LYS A 78 -0.20 -18.04 -2.84
N GLU A 79 -1.48 -18.00 -2.46
CA GLU A 79 -2.42 -19.10 -2.59
C GLU A 79 -3.75 -18.61 -3.14
N LYS A 80 -4.31 -19.37 -4.09
CA LYS A 80 -5.53 -18.97 -4.84
C LYS A 80 -6.74 -18.64 -3.98
N ARG A 81 -6.87 -19.25 -2.80
CA ARG A 81 -8.06 -19.12 -1.94
C ARG A 81 -7.81 -18.30 -0.68
N LYS A 82 -6.64 -17.78 -0.51
CA LYS A 82 -6.31 -16.91 0.62
C LYS A 82 -6.24 -15.46 0.18
N ALA A 83 -6.46 -14.57 1.13
CA ALA A 83 -6.29 -13.15 0.90
C ALA A 83 -4.85 -12.87 0.47
N SER A 84 -4.68 -11.86 -0.40
CA SER A 84 -3.37 -11.37 -0.78
C SER A 84 -2.67 -10.72 0.40
N SER A 85 -1.35 -10.62 0.35
CA SER A 85 -0.55 -9.81 1.27
C SER A 85 -0.33 -8.44 0.65
N SER A 86 -0.34 -7.40 1.49
CA SER A 86 -0.06 -6.01 1.06
C SER A 86 1.33 -5.61 1.57
N TYR A 87 2.09 -4.92 0.72
CA TYR A 87 3.47 -4.51 1.03
C TYR A 87 3.67 -2.99 0.99
N VAL A 88 2.95 -2.29 0.12
CA VAL A 88 3.03 -0.83 -0.03
C VAL A 88 1.64 -0.29 -0.25
N THR A 89 1.32 0.82 0.40
CA THR A 89 0.08 1.57 0.15
C THR A 89 0.44 2.98 -0.28
N MET A 90 -0.18 3.45 -1.35
CA MET A 90 -0.01 4.82 -1.84
C MET A 90 -1.39 5.44 -2.08
N THR A 91 -1.47 6.75 -1.99
CA THR A 91 -2.64 7.51 -2.42
C THR A 91 -2.36 8.09 -3.79
N TRP A 92 -3.22 7.81 -4.76
CA TRP A 92 -3.06 8.21 -6.16
C TRP A 92 -4.17 9.16 -6.57
N ASN A 93 -3.79 10.39 -6.90
CA ASN A 93 -4.68 11.34 -7.55
C ASN A 93 -4.33 11.35 -9.04
N GLU A 94 -5.11 10.59 -9.83
CA GLU A 94 -4.87 10.42 -11.26
C GLU A 94 -5.03 11.73 -12.03
N ASP A 95 -6.05 12.52 -11.70
CA ASP A 95 -6.34 13.78 -12.40
C ASP A 95 -5.22 14.80 -12.23
N GLU A 96 -4.69 14.91 -11.02
CA GLU A 96 -3.60 15.85 -10.70
C GLU A 96 -2.22 15.26 -10.96
N ARG A 97 -2.12 13.95 -11.19
CA ARG A 97 -0.87 13.21 -11.40
C ARG A 97 0.06 13.27 -10.20
N ILE A 98 -0.51 13.08 -9.02
CA ILE A 98 0.22 13.16 -7.75
C ILE A 98 0.08 11.84 -6.99
N LEU A 99 1.18 11.39 -6.39
CA LEU A 99 1.17 10.36 -5.36
C LEU A 99 1.38 11.01 -4.00
N TYR A 100 0.58 10.58 -3.03
CA TYR A 100 0.71 11.01 -1.63
C TYR A 100 1.05 9.79 -0.77
N GLN A 101 1.83 10.00 0.27
CA GLN A 101 2.03 9.03 1.35
C GLN A 101 2.41 7.62 0.91
N ILE A 102 3.50 7.47 0.18
CA ILE A 102 4.07 6.15 -0.11
C ILE A 102 4.51 5.54 1.22
N LYS A 103 3.85 4.47 1.66
CA LYS A 103 4.13 3.90 2.98
C LYS A 103 4.11 2.38 2.98
N GLY A 104 5.00 1.80 3.79
CA GLY A 104 5.02 0.40 4.13
C GLY A 104 4.23 0.12 5.39
N ARG A 105 4.56 -0.96 6.09
CA ARG A 105 3.89 -1.35 7.33
C ARG A 105 4.14 -0.33 8.43
N SER A 106 3.12 -0.05 9.21
CA SER A 106 3.18 0.84 10.38
C SER A 106 3.66 2.26 10.04
N ASN A 107 3.34 2.73 8.83
CA ASN A 107 3.77 4.01 8.28
C ASN A 107 5.29 4.14 8.07
N ASP A 108 6.04 3.06 8.16
CA ASP A 108 7.47 3.06 7.88
C ASP A 108 7.73 3.07 6.37
N ALA A 109 8.97 3.35 6.00
CA ALA A 109 9.36 3.27 4.59
C ALA A 109 9.22 1.83 4.08
N PRO A 110 8.75 1.64 2.84
CA PRO A 110 8.80 0.33 2.21
C PRO A 110 10.22 -0.22 2.17
N ASP A 111 10.34 -1.55 2.23
CA ASP A 111 11.64 -2.22 2.10
C ASP A 111 12.31 -1.88 0.78
N GLU A 112 13.63 -1.81 0.79
CA GLU A 112 14.43 -1.41 -0.38
C GLU A 112 14.12 -2.24 -1.63
N GLU A 113 13.90 -3.54 -1.45
CA GLU A 113 13.56 -4.46 -2.55
C GLU A 113 12.25 -4.12 -3.25
N LEU A 114 11.41 -3.28 -2.64
CA LEU A 114 10.11 -2.88 -3.20
C LEU A 114 10.19 -1.56 -3.98
N TRP A 115 11.26 -0.81 -3.87
CA TRP A 115 11.34 0.53 -4.45
C TRP A 115 11.28 0.53 -5.97
N GLU A 116 11.78 -0.50 -6.63
CA GLU A 116 11.71 -0.61 -8.09
C GLU A 116 10.26 -0.67 -8.60
N TYR A 117 9.36 -1.28 -7.83
CA TYR A 117 7.94 -1.36 -8.18
C TYR A 117 7.24 -0.02 -8.01
N ILE A 118 7.64 0.76 -7.03
CA ILE A 118 7.16 2.14 -6.83
C ILE A 118 7.63 3.01 -7.99
N SER A 119 8.90 2.89 -8.37
CA SER A 119 9.46 3.59 -9.53
C SER A 119 8.71 3.24 -10.81
N TRP A 120 8.39 1.96 -11.00
CA TRP A 120 7.58 1.51 -12.13
C TRP A 120 6.24 2.25 -12.18
N PHE A 121 5.56 2.37 -11.04
CA PHE A 121 4.27 3.07 -10.95
C PHE A 121 4.42 4.54 -11.35
N ILE A 122 5.42 5.21 -10.82
CA ILE A 122 5.70 6.62 -11.11
C ILE A 122 5.93 6.82 -12.62
N GLN A 123 6.63 5.91 -13.26
CA GLN A 123 6.95 6.00 -14.69
C GLN A 123 5.77 5.67 -15.59
N ASN A 124 4.93 4.73 -15.20
CA ASN A 124 3.86 4.19 -16.05
C ASN A 124 2.50 4.84 -15.81
N ALA A 125 2.26 5.40 -14.64
CA ALA A 125 1.02 6.10 -14.29
C ALA A 125 1.19 7.63 -14.35
N PRO A 126 1.76 8.17 -15.37
CA PRO A 126 2.30 9.53 -15.57
C PRO A 126 2.21 10.44 -14.34
N ILE A 127 3.06 10.20 -13.35
CA ILE A 127 3.12 10.97 -12.11
C ILE A 127 4.05 12.17 -12.30
N ASN A 128 3.59 13.35 -11.88
CA ASN A 128 4.37 14.60 -11.93
C ASN A 128 4.99 14.94 -10.58
N SER A 129 4.36 14.50 -9.50
CA SER A 129 4.74 14.93 -8.16
C SER A 129 4.49 13.82 -7.14
N VAL A 130 5.39 13.68 -6.18
CA VAL A 130 5.24 12.81 -5.02
C VAL A 130 5.30 13.69 -3.78
N MET A 131 4.32 13.57 -2.89
CA MET A 131 4.16 14.46 -1.75
C MET A 131 3.98 13.70 -0.44
N GLU A 132 4.43 14.29 0.63
CA GLU A 132 4.17 13.88 2.01
C GLU A 132 4.63 12.45 2.35
N THR A 133 5.69 11.96 1.73
CA THR A 133 6.28 10.68 2.13
C THR A 133 6.95 10.84 3.50
N GLY A 134 6.76 9.85 4.36
CA GLY A 134 7.35 9.86 5.69
C GLY A 134 6.58 10.66 6.74
N GLU A 135 5.50 11.32 6.37
CA GLU A 135 4.60 11.96 7.32
C GLU A 135 4.03 10.89 8.26
N HIS A 136 3.99 11.17 9.55
CA HIS A 136 3.55 10.24 10.60
C HIS A 136 4.46 9.03 10.83
N SER A 137 5.67 9.02 10.28
CA SER A 137 6.63 7.94 10.47
C SER A 137 7.77 8.35 11.40
N ASN A 138 8.32 7.37 12.11
CA ASN A 138 9.57 7.52 12.85
C ASN A 138 10.78 7.06 12.04
N ASP A 139 10.56 6.53 10.83
CA ASP A 139 11.61 5.98 9.95
C ASP A 139 12.09 7.02 8.95
N LEU A 140 12.65 8.11 9.44
CA LEU A 140 13.12 9.23 8.60
C LEU A 140 14.24 8.80 7.64
N ALA A 141 15.17 7.99 8.13
CA ALA A 141 16.29 7.51 7.33
C ALA A 141 15.83 6.64 6.17
N GLY A 142 14.89 5.73 6.42
CA GLY A 142 14.34 4.86 5.37
C GLY A 142 13.62 5.65 4.28
N PHE A 143 12.84 6.64 4.66
CA PHE A 143 12.16 7.51 3.69
C PHE A 143 13.13 8.38 2.91
N SER A 144 14.17 8.90 3.55
CA SER A 144 15.19 9.69 2.86
C SER A 144 15.92 8.87 1.79
N GLU A 145 16.30 7.64 2.14
CA GLU A 145 16.97 6.73 1.20
C GLU A 145 16.05 6.34 0.03
N MET A 146 14.78 6.03 0.33
CA MET A 146 13.79 5.70 -0.71
C MET A 146 13.58 6.89 -1.66
N ASN A 147 13.41 8.08 -1.09
CA ASN A 147 13.17 9.29 -1.89
C ASN A 147 14.37 9.63 -2.78
N GLU A 148 15.58 9.43 -2.28
CA GLU A 148 16.79 9.60 -3.08
C GLU A 148 16.83 8.63 -4.26
N TYR A 149 16.51 7.36 -4.02
CA TYR A 149 16.42 6.36 -5.08
C TYR A 149 15.36 6.73 -6.12
N LEU A 150 14.14 7.06 -5.66
CA LEU A 150 13.04 7.39 -6.56
C LEU A 150 13.31 8.66 -7.37
N GLN A 151 13.92 9.67 -6.75
CA GLN A 151 14.30 10.90 -7.43
C GLN A 151 15.36 10.63 -8.49
N GLY A 152 16.34 9.77 -8.20
CA GLY A 152 17.37 9.39 -9.15
C GLY A 152 16.82 8.65 -10.37
N GLU A 153 15.85 7.77 -10.17
CA GLU A 153 15.18 7.02 -11.23
C GLU A 153 14.16 7.87 -12.00
N ASN A 154 13.66 8.96 -11.40
CA ASN A 154 12.61 9.80 -11.95
C ASN A 154 12.98 11.28 -11.82
N PRO A 155 14.02 11.75 -12.55
CA PRO A 155 14.57 13.09 -12.34
C PRO A 155 13.61 14.24 -12.70
N ASP A 156 12.60 13.96 -13.54
CA ASP A 156 11.61 14.97 -13.93
C ASP A 156 10.41 15.07 -12.99
N VAL A 157 10.35 14.20 -11.98
CA VAL A 157 9.26 14.18 -11.01
C VAL A 157 9.64 15.04 -9.81
N SER A 158 8.71 15.88 -9.36
CA SER A 158 8.88 16.70 -8.16
C SER A 158 8.59 15.87 -6.90
N PHE A 159 9.48 15.97 -5.92
CA PHE A 159 9.31 15.32 -4.60
C PHE A 159 9.14 16.41 -3.55
N ASP A 160 7.92 16.94 -3.44
CA ASP A 160 7.59 18.01 -2.51
C ASP A 160 7.12 17.43 -1.16
N GLY A 161 7.50 18.08 -0.07
CA GLY A 161 7.16 17.61 1.27
C GLY A 161 7.92 16.36 1.70
N VAL A 162 8.98 16.01 0.97
CA VAL A 162 9.84 14.87 1.26
C VAL A 162 10.77 15.23 2.43
N LEU A 163 10.93 14.30 3.36
CA LEU A 163 11.83 14.49 4.49
C LEU A 163 13.28 14.36 4.04
N ASP A 164 14.09 15.35 4.39
CA ASP A 164 15.53 15.35 4.18
C ASP A 164 16.24 15.22 5.53
N VAL A 165 16.80 14.05 5.78
CA VAL A 165 17.48 13.73 7.05
C VAL A 165 18.71 14.64 7.26
N ASP A 166 19.46 14.94 6.20
CA ASP A 166 20.62 15.80 6.28
C ASP A 166 20.23 17.24 6.65
N ALA A 167 19.18 17.76 6.03
CA ALA A 167 18.66 19.09 6.35
C ALA A 167 18.15 19.16 7.79
N ILE A 168 17.49 18.10 8.26
CA ILE A 168 17.02 18.01 9.66
C ILE A 168 18.20 17.99 10.61
N ALA A 169 19.24 17.22 10.31
CA ALA A 169 20.45 17.14 11.14
C ALA A 169 21.15 18.49 11.21
N ASP A 170 21.28 19.21 10.09
CA ASP A 170 21.86 20.55 10.04
C ASP A 170 21.06 21.56 10.89
N ALA A 171 19.74 21.50 10.79
CA ALA A 171 18.87 22.37 11.58
C ALA A 171 18.99 22.12 13.08
N VAL A 172 19.19 20.89 13.49
CA VAL A 172 19.36 20.53 14.92
C VAL A 172 20.72 20.97 15.45
N GLN A 173 21.74 21.07 14.61
CA GLN A 173 23.09 21.47 15.02
C GLN A 173 23.23 22.99 15.18
N GLU A 174 22.34 23.76 14.64
CA GLU A 174 22.27 25.20 14.83
C GLU A 174 21.57 25.52 16.18
#